data_405e69e7f984a11f5a20770068e4da72
#
_entry.id   405e69e7f984a11f5a20770068e4da72
#
_cell.length_a   1.000
_cell.length_b   1.000
_cell.length_c   1.000
_cell.angle_alpha   90.00
_cell.angle_beta   90.00
_cell.angle_gamma   90.00
#
_symmetry.space_group_name_H-M   'P 1'
#
loop_
_entity.id
_entity.type
_entity.pdbx_description
1 polymer ?
#
loop_
_entity_poly.entity_id
_entity_poly.type
_entity_poly.pdbx_seq_one_letter_code
_entity_poly.pdbx_strand_id
1 'polypeptide(L)'
;MTASFYKKFSLILFSCSWLYAENILEIYNEALENDPTYRAAEYSYLADKQLVVQGRAALMPSITLSGSTNWNEYYQNDILQQEYNSFSKTARVSQPLFRLDTWFNFKRSKSLTNAAEADFAYQQQNLLLRTAELYFGVLRAIDNLNAAISEEKAIKKQLDQAQQRYDVGLSAITGVQEAQLQYDLSKAARINNEGNLFSAREALNALIGREVFSLTALGNNLNISEPFPNSKEEWVKTALENNYQLKAAYLRRDAAKSNARSAASNHLPKIDIVGSASESETNQFNYEGFEINGQGIPVPAVTGRRNYAIQMSVPIFQGGAVSSRRKQAYSQYNEADENTLFTERRVIQEVR
;
A
#
# COMPACT_ATOMS: atom_id res chain seq x y z
N MET A 1 55.86 -13.57 -12.88
CA MET A 1 56.50 -12.29 -13.13
C MET A 1 55.53 -11.50 -14.01
N THR A 2 54.88 -10.47 -13.65
CA THR A 2 55.04 -9.34 -12.75
C THR A 2 53.66 -8.85 -12.34
N ALA A 3 53.44 -8.67 -11.04
CA ALA A 3 52.24 -8.08 -10.47
C ALA A 3 52.19 -6.58 -10.76
N SER A 4 51.06 -6.06 -11.20
CA SER A 4 50.81 -4.62 -11.22
C SER A 4 49.68 -4.30 -10.23
N PHE A 5 50.08 -3.74 -9.10
CA PHE A 5 49.27 -3.15 -8.04
C PHE A 5 48.69 -1.83 -8.52
N TYR A 6 47.40 -1.76 -8.89
CA TYR A 6 46.70 -0.51 -9.02
C TYR A 6 46.07 -0.11 -7.67
N LYS A 7 46.78 0.78 -6.95
CA LYS A 7 46.22 1.56 -5.84
C LYS A 7 45.06 2.43 -6.38
N LYS A 8 43.83 2.08 -6.04
CA LYS A 8 42.69 2.99 -6.15
C LYS A 8 42.79 4.05 -5.05
N PHE A 9 43.33 5.21 -5.41
CA PHE A 9 43.25 6.40 -4.61
C PHE A 9 41.80 6.92 -4.68
N SER A 10 41.02 6.60 -3.65
CA SER A 10 39.64 7.11 -3.49
C SER A 10 39.76 8.58 -3.07
N LEU A 11 39.56 9.49 -4.02
CA LEU A 11 39.47 10.92 -3.78
C LEU A 11 38.14 11.16 -3.04
N ILE A 12 38.18 11.28 -1.71
CA ILE A 12 37.07 11.78 -0.91
C ILE A 12 36.93 13.26 -1.24
N LEU A 13 36.08 13.57 -2.20
CA LEU A 13 35.55 14.91 -2.40
C LEU A 13 34.69 15.25 -1.17
N PHE A 14 35.30 15.92 -0.22
CA PHE A 14 34.60 16.63 0.84
C PHE A 14 33.83 17.75 0.14
N SER A 15 32.59 17.45 -0.28
CA SER A 15 31.66 18.47 -0.73
C SER A 15 31.36 19.35 0.47
N CYS A 16 32.00 20.49 0.50
CA CYS A 16 31.70 21.60 1.39
C CYS A 16 30.26 22.03 0.99
N SER A 17 29.27 21.41 1.57
CA SER A 17 27.88 21.84 1.44
C SER A 17 27.81 23.22 2.09
N TRP A 18 27.72 24.23 1.26
CA TRP A 18 27.39 25.57 1.69
C TRP A 18 26.07 25.44 2.46
N LEU A 19 26.03 25.92 3.69
CA LEU A 19 24.86 26.00 4.55
C LEU A 19 23.86 26.99 3.92
N TYR A 20 23.25 26.60 2.81
CA TYR A 20 22.07 27.29 2.28
C TYR A 20 20.87 26.87 3.14
N ALA A 21 20.10 27.87 3.54
CA ALA A 21 18.82 27.62 4.18
C ALA A 21 17.91 26.90 3.16
N GLU A 22 17.40 25.73 3.56
CA GLU A 22 16.62 24.84 2.72
C GLU A 22 15.20 25.40 2.52
N ASN A 23 14.74 25.38 1.28
CA ASN A 23 13.39 25.82 0.96
C ASN A 23 12.40 24.64 0.96
N ILE A 24 11.10 24.96 1.00
CA ILE A 24 10.04 23.95 1.07
C ILE A 24 10.05 22.97 -0.11
N LEU A 25 10.48 23.41 -1.29
CA LEU A 25 10.52 22.58 -2.49
C LEU A 25 11.65 21.54 -2.42
N GLU A 26 12.79 21.93 -1.85
CA GLU A 26 13.92 21.02 -1.61
C GLU A 26 13.52 19.95 -0.60
N ILE A 27 12.92 20.34 0.52
CA ILE A 27 12.39 19.40 1.53
C ILE A 27 11.34 18.46 0.94
N TYR A 28 10.45 18.95 0.08
CA TYR A 28 9.45 18.11 -0.59
C TYR A 28 10.10 17.10 -1.54
N ASN A 29 11.10 17.50 -2.32
CA ASN A 29 11.81 16.59 -3.22
C ASN A 29 12.55 15.50 -2.44
N GLU A 30 13.16 15.84 -1.31
CA GLU A 30 13.77 14.84 -0.42
C GLU A 30 12.73 13.91 0.22
N ALA A 31 11.58 14.45 0.63
CA ALA A 31 10.48 13.64 1.17
C ALA A 31 9.94 12.64 0.14
N LEU A 32 9.88 12.99 -1.16
CA LEU A 32 9.51 12.05 -2.22
C LEU A 32 10.45 10.84 -2.29
N GLU A 33 11.73 11.03 -2.01
CA GLU A 33 12.72 9.96 -2.08
C GLU A 33 12.84 9.16 -0.78
N ASN A 34 12.67 9.83 0.38
CA ASN A 34 13.02 9.28 1.68
C ASN A 34 11.83 8.97 2.60
N ASP A 35 10.63 9.54 2.38
CA ASP A 35 9.50 9.27 3.27
C ASP A 35 9.03 7.81 3.20
N PRO A 36 9.15 7.04 4.30
CA PRO A 36 8.77 5.62 4.31
C PRO A 36 7.28 5.42 4.04
N THR A 37 6.42 6.36 4.45
CA THR A 37 4.97 6.27 4.28
C THR A 37 4.59 6.40 2.81
N TYR A 38 5.20 7.35 2.11
CA TYR A 38 5.00 7.53 0.68
C TYR A 38 5.54 6.34 -0.13
N ARG A 39 6.75 5.87 0.18
CA ARG A 39 7.33 4.68 -0.46
C ARG A 39 6.51 3.41 -0.21
N ALA A 40 5.97 3.24 0.99
CA ALA A 40 5.06 2.14 1.28
C ALA A 40 3.80 2.20 0.42
N ALA A 41 3.22 3.39 0.23
CA ALA A 41 2.07 3.60 -0.65
C ALA A 41 2.41 3.31 -2.12
N GLU A 42 3.61 3.67 -2.60
CA GLU A 42 4.10 3.35 -3.94
C GLU A 42 4.19 1.84 -4.15
N TYR A 43 4.83 1.12 -3.22
CA TYR A 43 4.93 -0.34 -3.31
C TYR A 43 3.57 -1.04 -3.21
N SER A 44 2.65 -0.50 -2.40
CA SER A 44 1.26 -0.98 -2.36
C SER A 44 0.57 -0.83 -3.72
N TYR A 45 0.70 0.33 -4.35
CA TYR A 45 0.19 0.55 -5.70
C TYR A 45 0.82 -0.40 -6.72
N LEU A 46 2.15 -0.60 -6.69
CA LEU A 46 2.84 -1.54 -7.58
C LEU A 46 2.36 -2.99 -7.39
N ALA A 47 2.06 -3.40 -6.16
CA ALA A 47 1.47 -4.70 -5.86
C ALA A 47 0.04 -4.80 -6.43
N ASP A 48 -0.81 -3.81 -6.18
CA ASP A 48 -2.19 -3.79 -6.66
C ASP A 48 -2.29 -3.67 -8.18
N LYS A 49 -1.30 -3.08 -8.84
CA LYS A 49 -1.17 -3.06 -10.30
C LYS A 49 -1.07 -4.46 -10.90
N GLN A 50 -0.59 -5.46 -10.15
CA GLN A 50 -0.54 -6.84 -10.60
C GLN A 50 -1.92 -7.53 -10.60
N LEU A 51 -2.93 -6.99 -9.91
CA LEU A 51 -4.27 -7.58 -9.86
C LEU A 51 -4.91 -7.67 -11.24
N VAL A 52 -4.73 -6.66 -12.10
CA VAL A 52 -5.26 -6.70 -13.47
C VAL A 52 -4.55 -7.74 -14.33
N VAL A 53 -3.25 -7.94 -14.11
CA VAL A 53 -2.46 -8.99 -14.81
C VAL A 53 -2.93 -10.38 -14.38
N GLN A 54 -3.10 -10.59 -13.06
CA GLN A 54 -3.64 -11.84 -12.50
C GLN A 54 -5.06 -12.12 -12.99
N GLY A 55 -5.93 -11.10 -12.98
CA GLY A 55 -7.29 -11.21 -13.48
C GLY A 55 -7.35 -11.57 -14.97
N ARG A 56 -6.46 -11.00 -15.78
CA ARG A 56 -6.32 -11.34 -17.20
C ARG A 56 -5.75 -12.75 -17.40
N ALA A 57 -4.75 -13.13 -16.61
CA ALA A 57 -4.14 -14.46 -16.67
C ALA A 57 -5.15 -15.58 -16.45
N ALA A 58 -6.17 -15.37 -15.61
CA ALA A 58 -7.25 -16.32 -15.41
C ALA A 58 -8.15 -16.57 -16.64
N LEU A 59 -8.03 -15.73 -17.69
CA LEU A 59 -8.71 -15.90 -18.98
C LEU A 59 -7.78 -16.53 -20.03
N MET A 60 -6.49 -16.67 -19.74
CA MET A 60 -5.47 -17.20 -20.66
C MET A 60 -5.30 -18.71 -20.46
N PRO A 61 -4.65 -19.41 -21.42
CA PRO A 61 -4.30 -20.81 -21.25
C PRO A 61 -3.39 -21.01 -20.05
N SER A 62 -3.65 -22.06 -19.25
CA SER A 62 -2.74 -22.53 -18.23
C SER A 62 -2.09 -23.83 -18.68
N ILE A 63 -0.78 -23.95 -18.47
CA ILE A 63 0.00 -25.16 -18.76
C ILE A 63 0.59 -25.64 -17.45
N THR A 64 0.32 -26.89 -17.08
CA THR A 64 0.87 -27.51 -15.86
C THR A 64 1.60 -28.80 -16.24
N LEU A 65 2.77 -29.01 -15.64
CA LEU A 65 3.51 -30.25 -15.69
C LEU A 65 3.54 -30.83 -14.27
N SER A 66 3.13 -32.08 -14.13
CA SER A 66 3.15 -32.80 -12.85
C SER A 66 3.85 -34.14 -13.02
N GLY A 67 4.58 -34.55 -11.98
CA GLY A 67 5.20 -35.86 -11.88
C GLY A 67 4.93 -36.46 -10.52
N SER A 68 4.69 -37.77 -10.48
CA SER A 68 4.54 -38.50 -9.23
C SER A 68 5.21 -39.83 -9.32
N THR A 69 5.77 -40.31 -8.20
CA THR A 69 6.22 -41.65 -8.00
C THR A 69 5.49 -42.21 -6.80
N ASN A 70 4.96 -43.43 -6.95
CA ASN A 70 4.17 -44.06 -5.90
C ASN A 70 4.73 -45.47 -5.65
N TRP A 71 5.05 -45.78 -4.42
CA TRP A 71 5.30 -47.13 -3.94
C TRP A 71 3.97 -47.75 -3.58
N ASN A 72 3.64 -48.89 -4.20
CA ASN A 72 2.38 -49.60 -4.03
C ASN A 72 2.64 -50.98 -3.46
N GLU A 73 1.92 -51.32 -2.42
CA GLU A 73 1.85 -52.66 -1.84
C GLU A 73 0.41 -53.18 -2.03
N TYR A 74 0.31 -54.33 -2.65
CA TYR A 74 -0.99 -54.99 -2.86
C TYR A 74 -1.15 -56.17 -1.94
N TYR A 75 -2.15 -56.14 -1.07
CA TYR A 75 -2.50 -57.20 -0.14
C TYR A 75 -3.76 -57.89 -0.59
N GLN A 76 -3.78 -59.25 -0.44
CA GLN A 76 -4.98 -60.09 -0.61
C GLN A 76 -5.10 -61.02 0.60
N ASN A 77 -6.20 -60.97 1.34
CA ASN A 77 -6.40 -61.71 2.60
C ASN A 77 -5.26 -61.49 3.62
N ASP A 78 -4.86 -60.22 3.78
CA ASP A 78 -3.74 -59.78 4.65
C ASP A 78 -2.35 -60.34 4.27
N ILE A 79 -2.22 -60.99 3.11
CA ILE A 79 -0.95 -61.49 2.57
C ILE A 79 -0.48 -60.50 1.49
N LEU A 80 0.74 -59.96 1.64
CA LEU A 80 1.39 -59.13 0.62
C LEU A 80 1.55 -59.97 -0.66
N GLN A 81 0.91 -59.57 -1.72
CA GLN A 81 0.96 -60.24 -3.02
C GLN A 81 1.97 -59.59 -3.95
N GLN A 82 2.08 -58.26 -3.87
CA GLN A 82 2.93 -57.54 -4.79
C GLN A 82 3.36 -56.20 -4.23
N GLU A 83 4.60 -55.84 -4.50
CA GLU A 83 5.24 -54.57 -4.22
C GLU A 83 5.77 -54.01 -5.54
N TYR A 84 5.37 -52.78 -5.89
CA TYR A 84 5.82 -52.18 -7.13
C TYR A 84 5.85 -50.65 -7.05
N ASN A 85 6.75 -50.04 -7.83
CA ASN A 85 6.79 -48.59 -8.00
C ASN A 85 6.13 -48.23 -9.31
N SER A 86 5.37 -47.14 -9.28
CA SER A 86 4.82 -46.51 -10.47
C SER A 86 5.27 -45.05 -10.55
N PHE A 87 5.71 -44.64 -11.73
CA PHE A 87 6.08 -43.27 -12.04
C PHE A 87 5.12 -42.72 -13.09
N SER A 88 4.63 -41.50 -12.89
CA SER A 88 3.80 -40.82 -13.89
C SER A 88 4.24 -39.39 -14.12
N LYS A 89 4.20 -38.93 -15.35
CA LYS A 89 4.38 -37.57 -15.75
C LYS A 89 3.20 -37.14 -16.62
N THR A 90 2.64 -35.97 -16.32
CA THR A 90 1.47 -35.45 -17.01
C THR A 90 1.67 -33.97 -17.36
N ALA A 91 1.54 -33.64 -18.64
CA ALA A 91 1.40 -32.28 -19.11
C ALA A 91 -0.08 -32.01 -19.38
N ARG A 92 -0.61 -30.93 -18.81
CA ARG A 92 -2.00 -30.49 -19.00
C ARG A 92 -2.05 -29.05 -19.44
N VAL A 93 -2.90 -28.81 -20.46
CA VAL A 93 -3.26 -27.45 -20.93
C VAL A 93 -4.74 -27.26 -20.67
N SER A 94 -5.12 -26.12 -20.12
CA SER A 94 -6.53 -25.75 -19.93
C SER A 94 -6.75 -24.32 -20.39
N GLN A 95 -7.73 -24.10 -21.28
CA GLN A 95 -8.11 -22.78 -21.79
C GLN A 95 -9.60 -22.54 -21.52
N PRO A 96 -9.96 -21.51 -20.71
CA PRO A 96 -11.31 -21.05 -20.59
C PRO A 96 -11.87 -20.52 -21.91
N LEU A 97 -13.02 -21.02 -22.37
CA LEU A 97 -13.74 -20.50 -23.52
C LEU A 97 -14.90 -19.60 -23.12
N PHE A 98 -15.71 -20.07 -22.17
CA PHE A 98 -16.85 -19.33 -21.66
C PHE A 98 -16.89 -19.42 -20.14
N ARG A 99 -16.43 -18.34 -19.51
CA ARG A 99 -16.30 -18.19 -18.06
C ARG A 99 -16.69 -16.78 -17.67
N LEU A 100 -18.00 -16.52 -17.54
CA LEU A 100 -18.49 -15.19 -17.17
C LEU A 100 -18.10 -14.79 -15.75
N ASP A 101 -17.98 -15.73 -14.84
CA ASP A 101 -17.45 -15.52 -13.49
C ASP A 101 -16.02 -14.95 -13.54
N THR A 102 -15.16 -15.53 -14.34
CA THR A 102 -13.76 -15.10 -14.53
C THR A 102 -13.69 -13.76 -15.27
N TRP A 103 -14.56 -13.54 -16.26
CA TRP A 103 -14.64 -12.26 -16.96
C TRP A 103 -15.02 -11.09 -16.03
N PHE A 104 -16.00 -11.28 -15.14
CA PHE A 104 -16.35 -10.26 -14.16
C PHE A 104 -15.29 -10.10 -13.07
N ASN A 105 -14.58 -11.17 -12.71
CA ASN A 105 -13.40 -11.07 -11.83
C ASN A 105 -12.27 -10.25 -12.48
N PHE A 106 -12.02 -10.39 -13.78
CA PHE A 106 -11.08 -9.52 -14.49
C PHE A 106 -11.53 -8.05 -14.46
N LYS A 107 -12.83 -7.76 -14.69
CA LYS A 107 -13.38 -6.40 -14.54
C LYS A 107 -13.21 -5.86 -13.13
N ARG A 108 -13.47 -6.69 -12.10
CA ARG A 108 -13.21 -6.34 -10.71
C ARG A 108 -11.75 -5.98 -10.48
N SER A 109 -10.83 -6.81 -10.93
CA SER A 109 -9.38 -6.57 -10.79
C SER A 109 -8.97 -5.25 -11.46
N LYS A 110 -9.51 -4.95 -12.65
CA LYS A 110 -9.25 -3.66 -13.34
C LYS A 110 -9.75 -2.47 -12.51
N SER A 111 -10.95 -2.56 -11.94
CA SER A 111 -11.49 -1.48 -11.09
C SER A 111 -10.68 -1.31 -9.81
N LEU A 112 -10.19 -2.41 -9.19
CA LEU A 112 -9.32 -2.34 -8.00
C LEU A 112 -7.95 -1.73 -8.32
N THR A 113 -7.35 -2.08 -9.45
CA THR A 113 -6.09 -1.47 -9.91
C THR A 113 -6.25 0.05 -10.13
N ASN A 114 -7.34 0.46 -10.76
CA ASN A 114 -7.61 1.89 -10.95
C ASN A 114 -7.92 2.61 -9.62
N ALA A 115 -8.55 1.93 -8.65
CA ALA A 115 -8.75 2.46 -7.31
C ALA A 115 -7.41 2.68 -6.58
N ALA A 116 -6.50 1.70 -6.66
CA ALA A 116 -5.17 1.82 -6.09
C ALA A 116 -4.35 2.96 -6.72
N GLU A 117 -4.50 3.21 -8.03
CA GLU A 117 -3.91 4.38 -8.70
C GLU A 117 -4.44 5.71 -8.14
N ALA A 118 -5.75 5.80 -7.92
CA ALA A 118 -6.36 6.99 -7.31
C ALA A 118 -5.92 7.16 -5.84
N ASP A 119 -5.82 6.07 -5.07
CA ASP A 119 -5.30 6.11 -3.71
C ASP A 119 -3.84 6.59 -3.66
N PHE A 120 -3.01 6.13 -4.59
CA PHE A 120 -1.62 6.57 -4.66
C PHE A 120 -1.53 8.06 -5.04
N ALA A 121 -2.33 8.54 -5.99
CA ALA A 121 -2.41 9.96 -6.32
C ALA A 121 -2.86 10.81 -5.11
N TYR A 122 -3.78 10.31 -4.29
CA TYR A 122 -4.13 10.95 -3.02
C TYR A 122 -2.95 11.00 -2.05
N GLN A 123 -2.16 9.93 -1.93
CA GLN A 123 -0.98 9.93 -1.06
C GLN A 123 0.10 10.91 -1.53
N GLN A 124 0.23 11.14 -2.85
CA GLN A 124 1.12 12.19 -3.38
C GLN A 124 0.67 13.59 -2.94
N GLN A 125 -0.64 13.89 -3.02
CA GLN A 125 -1.17 15.15 -2.50
C GLN A 125 -1.00 15.28 -0.99
N ASN A 126 -1.23 14.21 -0.25
CA ASN A 126 -1.08 14.19 1.20
C ASN A 126 0.38 14.41 1.64
N LEU A 127 1.36 13.88 0.91
CA LEU A 127 2.78 14.16 1.17
C LEU A 127 3.09 15.65 1.02
N LEU A 128 2.56 16.31 -0.03
CA LEU A 128 2.76 17.75 -0.23
C LEU A 128 2.21 18.56 0.96
N LEU A 129 0.98 18.27 1.39
CA LEU A 129 0.36 18.93 2.53
C LEU A 129 1.13 18.70 3.82
N ARG A 130 1.49 17.43 4.11
CA ARG A 130 2.25 17.07 5.31
C ARG A 130 3.63 17.75 5.34
N THR A 131 4.30 17.82 4.19
CA THR A 131 5.58 18.54 4.07
C THR A 131 5.40 20.02 4.39
N ALA A 132 4.36 20.65 3.84
CA ALA A 132 4.08 22.07 4.11
C ALA A 132 3.74 22.30 5.58
N GLU A 133 2.90 21.47 6.19
CA GLU A 133 2.52 21.56 7.60
C GLU A 133 3.73 21.44 8.52
N LEU A 134 4.62 20.47 8.28
CA LEU A 134 5.83 20.28 9.09
C LEU A 134 6.83 21.42 8.88
N TYR A 135 7.05 21.86 7.65
CA TYR A 135 7.93 22.98 7.34
C TYR A 135 7.49 24.28 8.04
N PHE A 136 6.25 24.67 7.86
CA PHE A 136 5.69 25.85 8.52
C PHE A 136 5.52 25.67 10.03
N GLY A 137 5.36 24.43 10.49
CA GLY A 137 5.38 24.06 11.92
C GLY A 137 6.73 24.42 12.58
N VAL A 138 7.84 24.11 11.92
CA VAL A 138 9.18 24.48 12.41
C VAL A 138 9.38 25.98 12.39
N LEU A 139 9.02 26.68 11.29
CA LEU A 139 9.15 28.14 11.22
C LEU A 139 8.36 28.83 12.34
N ARG A 140 7.12 28.41 12.56
CA ARG A 140 6.27 28.93 13.65
C ARG A 140 6.89 28.67 15.03
N ALA A 141 7.51 27.49 15.24
CA ALA A 141 8.17 27.18 16.52
C ALA A 141 9.43 28.05 16.72
N ILE A 142 10.18 28.38 15.67
CA ILE A 142 11.29 29.34 15.71
C ILE A 142 10.82 30.74 16.12
N ASP A 143 9.73 31.22 15.50
CA ASP A 143 9.19 32.55 15.81
C ASP A 143 8.66 32.61 17.24
N ASN A 144 7.97 31.58 17.72
CA ASN A 144 7.49 31.48 19.10
C ASN A 144 8.64 31.50 20.10
N LEU A 145 9.74 30.78 19.83
CA LEU A 145 10.92 30.77 20.67
C LEU A 145 11.58 32.16 20.70
N ASN A 146 11.72 32.83 19.56
CA ASN A 146 12.29 34.17 19.46
C ASN A 146 11.45 35.21 20.24
N ALA A 147 10.13 35.09 20.17
CA ALA A 147 9.21 35.90 20.95
C ALA A 147 9.39 35.67 22.47
N ALA A 148 9.44 34.40 22.92
CA ALA A 148 9.63 34.04 24.32
C ALA A 148 11.00 34.49 24.85
N ILE A 149 12.08 34.41 24.07
CA ILE A 149 13.39 34.95 24.43
C ILE A 149 13.34 36.46 24.62
N SER A 150 12.62 37.17 23.73
CA SER A 150 12.47 38.63 23.80
C SER A 150 11.66 39.03 25.04
N GLU A 151 10.61 38.29 25.35
CA GLU A 151 9.75 38.49 26.53
C GLU A 151 10.54 38.25 27.81
N GLU A 152 11.25 37.11 27.97
CA GLU A 152 12.11 36.81 29.10
C GLU A 152 13.11 37.95 29.38
N LYS A 153 13.75 38.44 28.28
CA LYS A 153 14.71 39.55 28.37
C LYS A 153 14.04 40.85 28.87
N ALA A 154 12.82 41.15 28.42
CA ALA A 154 12.10 42.32 28.86
C ALA A 154 11.67 42.21 30.34
N ILE A 155 11.12 41.07 30.74
CA ILE A 155 10.71 40.80 32.12
C ILE A 155 11.91 40.80 33.09
N LYS A 156 13.06 40.25 32.65
CA LYS A 156 14.30 40.32 33.43
C LYS A 156 14.71 41.76 33.74
N LYS A 157 14.60 42.67 32.75
CA LYS A 157 14.91 44.12 33.02
C LYS A 157 13.92 44.72 34.02
N GLN A 158 12.65 44.31 34.02
CA GLN A 158 11.68 44.76 35.03
C GLN A 158 12.03 44.25 36.43
N LEU A 159 12.48 43.00 36.57
CA LEU A 159 13.00 42.45 37.81
C LEU A 159 14.18 43.23 38.31
N ASP A 160 15.20 43.46 37.41
CA ASP A 160 16.41 44.23 37.77
C ASP A 160 16.03 45.66 38.26
N GLN A 161 15.02 46.33 37.61
CA GLN A 161 14.51 47.61 38.05
C GLN A 161 13.77 47.55 39.40
N ALA A 162 12.96 46.51 39.64
CA ALA A 162 12.28 46.32 40.91
C ALA A 162 13.30 46.11 42.05
N GLN A 163 14.35 45.34 41.80
CA GLN A 163 15.46 45.12 42.77
C GLN A 163 16.18 46.44 43.08
N GLN A 164 16.56 47.24 42.09
CA GLN A 164 17.24 48.53 42.29
C GLN A 164 16.35 49.51 43.11
N ARG A 165 15.06 49.57 42.84
CA ARG A 165 14.12 50.43 43.60
C ARG A 165 13.97 49.97 45.05
N TYR A 166 14.00 48.69 45.31
CA TYR A 166 14.00 48.14 46.66
C TYR A 166 15.31 48.46 47.40
N ASP A 167 16.47 48.29 46.75
CA ASP A 167 17.79 48.52 47.34
C ASP A 167 17.97 49.98 47.78
N VAL A 168 17.30 50.91 47.11
CA VAL A 168 17.32 52.36 47.50
C VAL A 168 16.09 52.78 48.38
N GLY A 169 15.31 51.78 48.83
CA GLY A 169 14.17 52.05 49.76
C GLY A 169 12.93 52.62 49.13
N LEU A 170 12.78 52.61 47.79
CA LEU A 170 11.65 53.20 47.03
C LEU A 170 10.52 52.20 46.76
N SER A 171 10.68 50.92 47.13
CA SER A 171 9.61 49.90 47.00
C SER A 171 9.68 48.82 48.05
N ALA A 172 8.57 48.11 48.30
CA ALA A 172 8.52 46.96 49.20
C ALA A 172 9.11 45.69 48.57
N ILE A 173 9.59 44.76 49.41
CA ILE A 173 10.16 43.47 48.97
C ILE A 173 9.13 42.64 48.19
N THR A 174 7.84 42.78 48.44
CA THR A 174 6.75 42.13 47.73
C THR A 174 6.76 42.42 46.25
N GLY A 175 7.13 43.63 45.82
CA GLY A 175 7.26 44.01 44.40
C GLY A 175 8.43 43.29 43.72
N VAL A 176 9.53 43.00 44.43
CA VAL A 176 10.64 42.20 43.90
C VAL A 176 10.22 40.73 43.76
N GLN A 177 9.51 40.19 44.75
CA GLN A 177 9.02 38.82 44.71
C GLN A 177 8.01 38.57 43.55
N GLU A 178 7.13 39.56 43.29
CA GLU A 178 6.20 39.50 42.19
C GLU A 178 6.92 39.56 40.83
N ALA A 179 7.91 40.46 40.70
CA ALA A 179 8.73 40.52 39.48
C ALA A 179 9.58 39.25 39.26
N GLN A 180 10.07 38.64 40.35
CA GLN A 180 10.78 37.35 40.31
C GLN A 180 9.85 36.25 39.81
N LEU A 181 8.62 36.16 40.32
CA LEU A 181 7.63 35.18 39.84
C LEU A 181 7.37 35.32 38.35
N GLN A 182 7.21 36.54 37.82
CA GLN A 182 6.98 36.79 36.39
C GLN A 182 8.20 36.39 35.58
N TYR A 183 9.42 36.65 36.06
CA TYR A 183 10.64 36.19 35.39
C TYR A 183 10.73 34.65 35.33
N ASP A 184 10.45 33.95 36.41
CA ASP A 184 10.50 32.50 36.47
C ASP A 184 9.44 31.87 35.54
N LEU A 185 8.24 32.47 35.41
CA LEU A 185 7.20 32.06 34.49
C LEU A 185 7.65 32.27 33.03
N SER A 186 8.27 33.43 32.69
CA SER A 186 8.75 33.71 31.36
C SER A 186 9.90 32.78 30.94
N LYS A 187 10.79 32.46 31.90
CA LYS A 187 11.85 31.46 31.70
C LYS A 187 11.31 30.06 31.43
N ALA A 188 10.28 29.64 32.19
CA ALA A 188 9.59 28.38 31.96
C ALA A 188 8.93 28.33 30.56
N ALA A 189 8.30 29.44 30.13
CA ALA A 189 7.69 29.57 28.79
C ALA A 189 8.75 29.44 27.68
N ARG A 190 9.93 30.08 27.82
CA ARG A 190 11.04 29.93 26.87
C ARG A 190 11.50 28.47 26.77
N ILE A 191 11.74 27.80 27.90
CA ILE A 191 12.18 26.38 27.93
C ILE A 191 11.14 25.47 27.24
N ASN A 192 9.83 25.73 27.47
CA ASN A 192 8.78 24.99 26.78
C ASN A 192 8.80 25.21 25.27
N ASN A 193 9.04 26.46 24.80
CA ASN A 193 9.16 26.76 23.38
C ASN A 193 10.44 26.14 22.75
N GLU A 194 11.53 26.00 23.50
CA GLU A 194 12.72 25.25 23.05
C GLU A 194 12.37 23.78 22.82
N GLY A 195 11.63 23.16 23.75
CA GLY A 195 11.15 21.78 23.60
C GLY A 195 10.21 21.61 22.40
N ASN A 196 9.30 22.57 22.17
CA ASN A 196 8.40 22.58 21.03
C ASN A 196 9.15 22.67 19.70
N LEU A 197 10.18 23.54 19.63
CA LEU A 197 11.03 23.64 18.45
C LEU A 197 11.80 22.36 18.18
N PHE A 198 12.38 21.74 19.22
CA PHE A 198 13.04 20.45 19.09
C PHE A 198 12.08 19.38 18.52
N SER A 199 10.88 19.26 19.10
CA SER A 199 9.88 18.30 18.62
C SER A 199 9.42 18.56 17.17
N ALA A 200 9.26 19.83 16.79
CA ALA A 200 8.89 20.21 15.42
C ALA A 200 9.99 19.86 14.40
N ARG A 201 11.27 20.08 14.77
CA ARG A 201 12.42 19.69 13.95
C ARG A 201 12.51 18.17 13.78
N GLU A 202 12.36 17.42 14.89
CA GLU A 202 12.38 15.95 14.82
C GLU A 202 11.27 15.37 13.93
N ALA A 203 10.09 15.99 13.94
CA ALA A 203 9.01 15.58 13.03
C ALA A 203 9.37 15.82 11.55
N LEU A 204 10.06 16.92 11.23
CA LEU A 204 10.54 17.20 9.88
C LEU A 204 11.72 16.29 9.50
N ASN A 205 12.67 16.05 10.41
CA ASN A 205 13.77 15.11 10.24
C ASN A 205 13.27 13.69 9.95
N ALA A 206 12.22 13.24 10.64
CA ALA A 206 11.60 11.94 10.40
C ALA A 206 10.97 11.80 9.01
N LEU A 207 10.49 12.92 8.43
CA LEU A 207 9.93 12.92 7.08
C LEU A 207 11.00 12.71 6.02
N ILE A 208 12.16 13.39 6.14
CA ILE A 208 13.22 13.38 5.12
C ILE A 208 14.35 12.40 5.43
N GLY A 209 14.38 11.82 6.65
CA GLY A 209 15.37 10.82 7.07
C GLY A 209 16.74 11.38 7.45
N ARG A 210 16.88 12.71 7.63
CA ARG A 210 18.10 13.38 8.09
C ARG A 210 17.82 14.61 8.95
N GLU A 211 18.83 15.15 9.58
CA GLU A 211 18.72 16.42 10.30
C GLU A 211 18.68 17.63 9.35
N VAL A 212 17.76 18.55 9.64
CA VAL A 212 17.64 19.86 8.98
C VAL A 212 18.36 20.91 9.81
N PHE A 213 19.33 21.62 9.22
CA PHE A 213 20.12 22.62 9.93
C PHE A 213 19.47 23.99 9.92
N SER A 214 18.99 24.46 8.78
CA SER A 214 18.35 25.77 8.64
C SER A 214 17.26 25.74 7.58
N LEU A 215 16.16 26.44 7.83
CA LEU A 215 15.07 26.62 6.88
C LEU A 215 15.01 28.05 6.38
N THR A 216 14.62 28.23 5.12
CA THR A 216 14.39 29.54 4.56
C THR A 216 13.14 30.17 5.17
N ALA A 217 13.28 31.32 5.82
CA ALA A 217 12.15 32.05 6.37
C ALA A 217 11.23 32.56 5.25
N LEU A 218 9.94 32.72 5.59
CA LEU A 218 8.99 33.37 4.68
C LEU A 218 9.40 34.80 4.43
N GLY A 219 9.38 35.22 3.16
CA GLY A 219 9.61 36.62 2.80
C GLY A 219 8.52 37.53 3.34
N ASN A 220 8.86 38.79 3.68
CA ASN A 220 7.92 39.75 4.24
C ASN A 220 6.78 40.17 3.28
N ASN A 221 6.84 39.81 2.01
CA ASN A 221 5.89 40.17 0.95
C ASN A 221 5.13 38.95 0.44
N LEU A 222 4.48 38.20 1.32
CA LEU A 222 3.56 37.13 0.91
C LEU A 222 2.30 37.76 0.33
N ASN A 223 2.17 37.73 -0.98
CA ASN A 223 0.94 38.13 -1.66
C ASN A 223 -0.04 36.96 -1.64
N ILE A 224 -0.93 36.92 -0.64
CA ILE A 224 -1.97 35.90 -0.55
C ILE A 224 -3.10 36.34 -1.47
N SER A 225 -3.23 35.72 -2.65
CA SER A 225 -4.37 35.95 -3.55
C SER A 225 -5.63 35.29 -2.99
N GLU A 226 -6.77 35.96 -3.17
CA GLU A 226 -8.06 35.35 -2.83
C GLU A 226 -8.32 34.12 -3.69
N PRO A 227 -9.00 33.08 -3.13
CA PRO A 227 -9.34 31.88 -3.89
C PRO A 227 -10.24 32.23 -5.09
N PHE A 228 -9.88 31.73 -6.27
CA PHE A 228 -10.69 31.84 -7.47
C PHE A 228 -11.10 30.46 -7.97
N PRO A 229 -12.39 30.21 -8.25
CA PRO A 229 -13.55 31.08 -8.21
C PRO A 229 -14.00 31.44 -6.78
N ASN A 230 -14.62 32.61 -6.59
CA ASN A 230 -15.17 33.06 -5.31
C ASN A 230 -16.61 32.55 -5.09
N SER A 231 -16.80 31.22 -5.26
CA SER A 231 -18.08 30.54 -5.09
C SER A 231 -17.84 29.16 -4.43
N LYS A 232 -18.47 28.94 -3.28
CA LYS A 232 -18.40 27.64 -2.59
C LYS A 232 -18.96 26.51 -3.43
N GLU A 233 -20.00 26.77 -4.20
CA GLU A 233 -20.68 25.80 -5.05
C GLU A 233 -19.76 25.32 -6.17
N GLU A 234 -18.98 26.23 -6.77
CA GLU A 234 -17.99 25.87 -7.79
C GLU A 234 -16.83 25.06 -7.21
N TRP A 235 -16.38 25.38 -5.99
CA TRP A 235 -15.37 24.57 -5.29
C TRP A 235 -15.88 23.18 -4.93
N VAL A 236 -17.14 23.05 -4.47
CA VAL A 236 -17.77 21.75 -4.23
C VAL A 236 -17.84 20.95 -5.53
N LYS A 237 -18.27 21.55 -6.63
CA LYS A 237 -18.29 20.86 -7.93
C LYS A 237 -16.92 20.40 -8.36
N THR A 238 -15.91 21.26 -8.29
CA THR A 238 -14.52 20.93 -8.64
C THR A 238 -13.98 19.80 -7.76
N ALA A 239 -14.28 19.82 -6.46
CA ALA A 239 -13.87 18.77 -5.55
C ALA A 239 -14.53 17.43 -5.88
N LEU A 240 -15.84 17.41 -6.17
CA LEU A 240 -16.54 16.17 -6.55
C LEU A 240 -16.00 15.56 -7.86
N GLU A 241 -15.52 16.40 -8.79
CA GLU A 241 -14.95 15.93 -10.06
C GLU A 241 -13.49 15.45 -9.93
N ASN A 242 -12.70 16.04 -9.02
CA ASN A 242 -11.25 15.88 -8.98
C ASN A 242 -10.71 15.21 -7.70
N ASN A 243 -11.55 14.95 -6.69
CA ASN A 243 -11.08 14.33 -5.45
C ASN A 243 -10.70 12.86 -5.65
N TYR A 244 -9.44 12.53 -5.39
CA TYR A 244 -8.92 11.18 -5.59
C TYR A 244 -9.50 10.15 -4.60
N GLN A 245 -9.84 10.53 -3.37
CA GLN A 245 -10.50 9.62 -2.42
C GLN A 245 -11.91 9.24 -2.91
N LEU A 246 -12.65 10.21 -3.42
CA LEU A 246 -13.98 9.96 -3.99
C LEU A 246 -13.88 9.10 -5.26
N LYS A 247 -12.92 9.38 -6.13
CA LYS A 247 -12.62 8.55 -7.31
C LYS A 247 -12.30 7.11 -6.94
N ALA A 248 -11.47 6.90 -5.92
CA ALA A 248 -11.16 5.56 -5.42
C ALA A 248 -12.40 4.86 -4.86
N ALA A 249 -13.28 5.57 -4.14
CA ALA A 249 -14.54 5.03 -3.62
C ALA A 249 -15.47 4.56 -4.76
N TYR A 250 -15.66 5.37 -5.82
CA TYR A 250 -16.42 4.96 -7.00
C TYR A 250 -15.86 3.71 -7.66
N LEU A 251 -14.53 3.62 -7.79
CA LEU A 251 -13.87 2.47 -8.42
C LEU A 251 -13.97 1.20 -7.56
N ARG A 252 -13.93 1.32 -6.23
CA ARG A 252 -14.19 0.21 -5.30
C ARG A 252 -15.65 -0.25 -5.36
N ARG A 253 -16.61 0.67 -5.45
CA ARG A 253 -18.01 0.33 -5.69
C ARG A 253 -18.18 -0.44 -6.99
N ASP A 254 -17.54 -0.02 -8.09
CA ASP A 254 -17.62 -0.70 -9.38
C ASP A 254 -16.93 -2.08 -9.34
N ALA A 255 -15.89 -2.23 -8.53
CA ALA A 255 -15.29 -3.53 -8.24
C ALA A 255 -16.27 -4.46 -7.49
N ALA A 256 -16.94 -3.96 -6.46
CA ALA A 256 -17.97 -4.71 -5.73
C ALA A 256 -19.15 -5.10 -6.63
N LYS A 257 -19.59 -4.21 -7.54
CA LYS A 257 -20.60 -4.51 -8.57
C LYS A 257 -20.15 -5.63 -9.50
N SER A 258 -18.89 -5.61 -9.92
CA SER A 258 -18.32 -6.67 -10.76
C SER A 258 -18.22 -7.98 -10.00
N ASN A 259 -17.89 -7.96 -8.71
CA ASN A 259 -17.90 -9.12 -7.83
C ASN A 259 -19.31 -9.72 -7.69
N ALA A 260 -20.33 -8.89 -7.50
CA ALA A 260 -21.73 -9.35 -7.44
C ALA A 260 -22.18 -10.02 -8.74
N ARG A 261 -21.76 -9.46 -9.90
CA ARG A 261 -22.01 -10.07 -11.22
C ARG A 261 -21.26 -11.38 -11.41
N SER A 262 -20.01 -11.48 -10.93
CA SER A 262 -19.24 -12.73 -10.93
C SER A 262 -19.93 -13.81 -10.10
N ALA A 263 -20.38 -13.45 -8.89
CA ALA A 263 -21.13 -14.36 -8.02
C ALA A 263 -22.45 -14.84 -8.65
N ALA A 264 -23.17 -13.95 -9.35
CA ALA A 264 -24.38 -14.29 -10.09
C ALA A 264 -24.08 -15.23 -11.27
N SER A 265 -22.95 -15.04 -11.94
CA SER A 265 -22.53 -15.85 -13.09
C SER A 265 -22.17 -17.30 -12.71
N ASN A 266 -22.01 -17.61 -11.43
CA ASN A 266 -21.77 -19.00 -10.98
C ASN A 266 -22.97 -19.94 -11.17
N HIS A 267 -24.15 -19.42 -11.55
CA HIS A 267 -25.27 -20.23 -12.00
C HIS A 267 -25.21 -20.62 -13.49
N LEU A 268 -24.29 -20.00 -14.25
CA LEU A 268 -24.20 -20.18 -15.69
C LEU A 268 -23.23 -21.32 -16.06
N PRO A 269 -23.37 -21.90 -17.28
CA PRO A 269 -22.42 -22.87 -17.78
C PRO A 269 -20.99 -22.33 -17.80
N LYS A 270 -20.04 -23.20 -17.52
CA LYS A 270 -18.58 -22.97 -17.67
C LYS A 270 -18.06 -23.91 -18.72
N ILE A 271 -17.37 -23.38 -19.73
CA ILE A 271 -16.86 -24.16 -20.84
C ILE A 271 -15.36 -23.94 -20.95
N ASP A 272 -14.60 -25.04 -20.93
CA ASP A 272 -13.15 -25.06 -21.02
C ASP A 272 -12.70 -26.05 -22.11
N ILE A 273 -11.62 -25.72 -22.81
CA ILE A 273 -10.85 -26.73 -23.59
C ILE A 273 -9.76 -27.28 -22.68
N VAL A 274 -9.63 -28.59 -22.64
CA VAL A 274 -8.61 -29.30 -21.88
C VAL A 274 -7.86 -30.25 -22.77
N GLY A 275 -6.54 -30.15 -22.78
CA GLY A 275 -5.64 -31.12 -23.40
C GLY A 275 -4.75 -31.75 -22.32
N SER A 276 -4.50 -33.04 -22.38
CA SER A 276 -3.51 -33.68 -21.54
C SER A 276 -2.72 -34.74 -22.27
N ALA A 277 -1.43 -34.82 -21.96
CA ALA A 277 -0.53 -35.87 -22.37
C ALA A 277 0.10 -36.46 -21.10
N SER A 278 -0.12 -37.75 -20.87
CA SER A 278 0.43 -38.45 -19.73
C SER A 278 1.24 -39.66 -20.19
N GLU A 279 2.31 -39.94 -19.47
CA GLU A 279 3.12 -41.13 -19.58
C GLU A 279 3.23 -41.73 -18.18
N SER A 280 2.94 -43.02 -18.08
CA SER A 280 3.05 -43.78 -16.84
C SER A 280 3.95 -44.99 -17.08
N GLU A 281 4.89 -45.17 -16.21
CA GLU A 281 5.81 -46.29 -16.15
C GLU A 281 5.57 -47.04 -14.86
N THR A 282 5.56 -48.38 -14.90
CA THR A 282 5.44 -49.24 -13.75
C THR A 282 6.45 -50.34 -13.82
N ASN A 283 7.09 -50.67 -12.70
CA ASN A 283 7.94 -51.84 -12.55
C ASN A 283 7.19 -53.04 -11.95
N GLN A 284 5.86 -53.05 -12.10
CA GLN A 284 5.04 -54.17 -11.73
C GLN A 284 5.45 -55.41 -12.55
N PHE A 285 6.13 -56.34 -11.92
CA PHE A 285 6.53 -57.59 -12.54
C PHE A 285 5.45 -58.67 -12.31
N ASN A 286 5.11 -59.37 -13.41
CA ASN A 286 4.29 -60.58 -13.48
C ASN A 286 2.87 -60.49 -12.94
N TYR A 287 1.98 -60.06 -13.79
CA TYR A 287 0.65 -60.61 -13.73
C TYR A 287 0.64 -61.92 -14.58
N GLU A 288 0.96 -63.03 -13.96
CA GLU A 288 0.60 -64.36 -14.45
C GLU A 288 -0.92 -64.42 -14.40
N GLY A 289 -1.62 -64.15 -15.49
CA GLY A 289 -3.08 -64.24 -15.39
C GLY A 289 -3.89 -63.89 -16.61
N PHE A 290 -3.33 -63.38 -17.69
CA PHE A 290 -4.03 -63.26 -18.96
C PHE A 290 -3.23 -63.92 -20.07
N GLU A 291 -3.45 -65.22 -20.22
CA GLU A 291 -3.01 -65.96 -21.41
C GLU A 291 -4.16 -65.92 -22.43
N ILE A 292 -3.95 -65.28 -23.57
CA ILE A 292 -4.76 -65.47 -24.76
C ILE A 292 -4.00 -66.48 -25.64
N ASN A 293 -4.53 -67.67 -25.81
CA ASN A 293 -3.93 -68.76 -26.59
C ASN A 293 -2.56 -69.27 -26.08
N GLY A 294 -2.33 -69.30 -24.78
CA GLY A 294 -1.06 -69.80 -24.21
C GLY A 294 0.14 -68.86 -24.34
N GLN A 295 -0.09 -67.62 -24.75
CA GLN A 295 0.95 -66.60 -24.74
C GLN A 295 0.59 -65.51 -23.71
N GLY A 296 1.47 -65.29 -22.76
CA GLY A 296 1.36 -64.17 -21.81
C GLY A 296 1.42 -62.84 -22.55
N ILE A 297 0.43 -62.00 -22.32
CA ILE A 297 0.46 -60.61 -22.84
C ILE A 297 1.39 -59.80 -21.91
N PRO A 298 2.53 -59.28 -22.40
CA PRO A 298 3.36 -58.42 -21.56
C PRO A 298 2.58 -57.15 -21.20
N VAL A 299 2.41 -56.87 -19.93
CA VAL A 299 1.91 -55.57 -19.47
C VAL A 299 2.94 -54.54 -19.86
N PRO A 300 2.57 -53.52 -20.67
CA PRO A 300 3.54 -52.56 -21.12
C PRO A 300 4.07 -51.76 -19.90
N ALA A 301 5.41 -51.80 -19.73
CA ALA A 301 6.09 -51.08 -18.67
C ALA A 301 5.88 -49.55 -18.76
N VAL A 302 5.64 -49.08 -19.98
CA VAL A 302 5.39 -47.63 -20.27
C VAL A 302 4.09 -47.47 -21.07
N THR A 303 3.18 -46.68 -20.58
CA THR A 303 1.90 -46.33 -21.24
C THR A 303 1.81 -44.84 -21.47
N GLY A 304 1.59 -44.43 -22.73
CA GLY A 304 1.35 -43.05 -23.10
C GLY A 304 -0.14 -42.81 -23.42
N ARG A 305 -0.72 -41.75 -22.90
CA ARG A 305 -2.12 -41.33 -23.20
C ARG A 305 -2.16 -39.87 -23.59
N ARG A 306 -2.93 -39.53 -24.64
CA ARG A 306 -3.25 -38.15 -25.04
C ARG A 306 -4.76 -38.00 -25.05
N ASN A 307 -5.24 -36.91 -24.46
CA ASN A 307 -6.66 -36.59 -24.39
C ASN A 307 -6.89 -35.13 -24.73
N TYR A 308 -7.90 -34.85 -25.54
CA TYR A 308 -8.37 -33.51 -25.91
C TYR A 308 -9.88 -33.50 -25.71
N ALA A 309 -10.38 -32.51 -24.96
CA ALA A 309 -11.79 -32.42 -24.63
C ALA A 309 -12.27 -30.97 -24.54
N ILE A 310 -13.53 -30.74 -24.90
CA ILE A 310 -14.28 -29.56 -24.49
C ILE A 310 -15.12 -30.02 -23.32
N GLN A 311 -14.93 -29.38 -22.18
CA GLN A 311 -15.66 -29.68 -20.94
C GLN A 311 -16.67 -28.56 -20.66
N MET A 312 -17.93 -28.92 -20.41
CA MET A 312 -18.98 -28.03 -19.94
C MET A 312 -19.43 -28.48 -18.55
N SER A 313 -19.48 -27.53 -17.63
CA SER A 313 -19.99 -27.76 -16.26
C SER A 313 -21.08 -26.75 -15.95
N VAL A 314 -22.22 -27.23 -15.50
CA VAL A 314 -23.38 -26.42 -15.07
C VAL A 314 -23.78 -26.85 -13.67
N PRO A 315 -23.63 -26.00 -12.64
CA PRO A 315 -24.06 -26.34 -11.30
C PRO A 315 -25.58 -26.22 -11.18
N ILE A 316 -26.30 -27.35 -11.15
CA ILE A 316 -27.75 -27.38 -11.03
C ILE A 316 -28.19 -27.11 -9.59
N PHE A 317 -27.57 -27.79 -8.62
CA PHE A 317 -27.92 -27.67 -7.21
C PHE A 317 -26.65 -27.85 -6.34
N GLN A 318 -26.41 -26.92 -5.44
CA GLN A 318 -25.27 -26.95 -4.50
C GLN A 318 -25.73 -26.56 -3.08
N GLY A 319 -26.85 -27.13 -2.60
CA GLY A 319 -27.34 -26.88 -1.25
C GLY A 319 -27.66 -25.41 -0.95
N GLY A 320 -27.96 -24.58 -1.96
CA GLY A 320 -28.22 -23.14 -1.80
C GLY A 320 -26.97 -22.25 -1.73
N ALA A 321 -25.76 -22.81 -1.73
CA ALA A 321 -24.51 -22.06 -1.55
C ALA A 321 -24.31 -20.97 -2.61
N VAL A 322 -24.60 -21.24 -3.89
CA VAL A 322 -24.47 -20.27 -4.99
C VAL A 322 -25.42 -19.09 -4.79
N SER A 323 -26.66 -19.36 -4.43
CA SER A 323 -27.68 -18.32 -4.15
C SER A 323 -27.30 -17.46 -2.93
N SER A 324 -26.76 -18.09 -1.88
CA SER A 324 -26.28 -17.39 -0.69
C SER A 324 -25.09 -16.47 -1.02
N ARG A 325 -24.08 -16.97 -1.75
CA ARG A 325 -22.93 -16.16 -2.21
C ARG A 325 -23.35 -14.99 -3.09
N ARG A 326 -24.34 -15.19 -3.96
CA ARG A 326 -24.91 -14.10 -4.76
C ARG A 326 -25.53 -13.02 -3.87
N LYS A 327 -26.39 -13.41 -2.91
CA LYS A 327 -27.01 -12.46 -1.97
C LYS A 327 -25.94 -11.70 -1.16
N GLN A 328 -24.95 -12.41 -0.64
CA GLN A 328 -23.81 -11.81 0.08
C GLN A 328 -23.10 -10.77 -0.78
N ALA A 329 -22.73 -11.11 -2.02
CA ALA A 329 -22.02 -10.20 -2.91
C ALA A 329 -22.85 -8.97 -3.30
N TYR A 330 -24.17 -9.10 -3.42
CA TYR A 330 -25.07 -7.96 -3.62
C TYR A 330 -25.16 -7.06 -2.39
N SER A 331 -25.20 -7.63 -1.18
CA SER A 331 -25.17 -6.84 0.06
C SER A 331 -23.85 -6.07 0.19
N GLN A 332 -22.72 -6.69 -0.16
CA GLN A 332 -21.41 -6.02 -0.21
C GLN A 332 -21.34 -4.90 -1.27
N TYR A 333 -22.03 -5.06 -2.40
CA TYR A 333 -22.15 -3.98 -3.38
C TYR A 333 -22.97 -2.80 -2.82
N ASN A 334 -24.10 -3.06 -2.16
CA ASN A 334 -24.90 -2.02 -1.53
C ASN A 334 -24.12 -1.30 -0.40
N GLU A 335 -23.36 -2.04 0.40
CA GLU A 335 -22.44 -1.46 1.39
C GLU A 335 -21.41 -0.53 0.74
N ALA A 336 -20.79 -0.95 -0.37
CA ALA A 336 -19.81 -0.12 -1.08
C ALA A 336 -20.46 1.13 -1.71
N ASP A 337 -21.72 1.06 -2.12
CA ASP A 337 -22.49 2.20 -2.64
C ASP A 337 -22.76 3.23 -1.54
N GLU A 338 -23.23 2.79 -0.36
CA GLU A 338 -23.43 3.66 0.80
C GLU A 338 -22.10 4.28 1.32
N ASN A 339 -21.03 3.53 1.33
CA ASN A 339 -19.68 4.06 1.65
C ASN A 339 -19.22 5.12 0.64
N THR A 340 -19.61 4.99 -0.62
CA THR A 340 -19.33 6.00 -1.64
C THR A 340 -20.13 7.29 -1.37
N LEU A 341 -21.41 7.18 -1.06
CA LEU A 341 -22.25 8.32 -0.65
C LEU A 341 -21.73 9.00 0.62
N PHE A 342 -21.26 8.23 1.60
CA PHE A 342 -20.63 8.79 2.79
C PHE A 342 -19.38 9.60 2.43
N THR A 343 -18.51 9.06 1.56
CA THR A 343 -17.30 9.75 1.11
C THR A 343 -17.64 11.03 0.35
N GLU A 344 -18.64 11.01 -0.52
CA GLU A 344 -19.13 12.19 -1.25
C GLU A 344 -19.58 13.30 -0.30
N ARG A 345 -20.41 12.95 0.70
CA ARG A 345 -20.88 13.91 1.72
C ARG A 345 -19.73 14.48 2.54
N ARG A 346 -18.73 13.67 2.87
CA ARG A 346 -17.53 14.13 3.58
C ARG A 346 -16.72 15.11 2.74
N VAL A 347 -16.52 14.84 1.45
CA VAL A 347 -15.84 15.77 0.53
C VAL A 347 -16.59 17.12 0.45
N ILE A 348 -17.92 17.10 0.36
CA ILE A 348 -18.74 18.31 0.39
C ILE A 348 -18.56 19.09 1.70
N GLN A 349 -18.53 18.38 2.83
CA GLN A 349 -18.33 18.99 4.16
C GLN A 349 -16.94 19.62 4.29
N GLU A 350 -15.90 18.97 3.82
CA GLU A 350 -14.51 19.45 3.90
C GLU A 350 -14.28 20.73 3.05
N VAL A 351 -15.05 20.89 1.97
CA VAL A 351 -14.95 22.08 1.08
C VAL A 351 -15.76 23.27 1.61
N ARG A 352 -16.84 23.06 2.36
CA ARG A 352 -17.73 24.11 2.91
C ARG A 352 -17.20 24.74 4.18
#